data_d7428d2e0bb4c5c6ad003d17e6ecb6a0
#
_entry.id   d7428d2e0bb4c5c6ad003d17e6ecb6a0
#
_cell.length_a   1.000
_cell.length_b   1.000
_cell.length_c   1.000
_cell.angle_alpha   90.00
_cell.angle_beta   90.00
_cell.angle_gamma   90.00
#
_symmetry.space_group_name_H-M   'P 1'
#
loop_
_entity.id
_entity.type
_entity.pdbx_description
1 polymer ?
#
loop_
_entity_poly.entity_id
_entity_poly.type
_entity_poly.pdbx_seq_one_letter_code
_entity_poly.pdbx_strand_id
1 'polypeptide(L)'
;MITTRTARMLTRYNAWANKLIFDAVGALPAGEATKERQSLFRNMVHTLNHNYVIDLIWQAHLQGREHGFTARNTPDHPPLPELWRAQQAIDQWYVAWSDALSDAALDEEVSFTLIGGNRGVMTRGEILLHVVNHTSYHRGFVADLFFQVPARAPTTDLPVFMRETRSST
;
A
#
# COMPACT_ATOMS: atom_id res chain seq x y z
N MET A 1 -8.80 -19.75 -3.25
CA MET A 1 -7.58 -19.62 -4.04
C MET A 1 -7.66 -18.36 -4.90
N ILE A 2 -6.65 -17.50 -4.88
CA ILE A 2 -6.60 -16.29 -5.70
C ILE A 2 -6.07 -16.67 -7.10
N THR A 3 -6.63 -16.10 -8.17
CA THR A 3 -6.17 -16.35 -9.53
C THR A 3 -5.24 -15.23 -10.02
N THR A 4 -4.44 -15.47 -11.04
CA THR A 4 -3.59 -14.45 -11.68
C THR A 4 -4.41 -13.27 -12.19
N ARG A 5 -5.63 -13.49 -12.68
CA ARG A 5 -6.56 -12.42 -13.05
C ARG A 5 -6.88 -11.51 -11.84
N THR A 6 -7.17 -12.12 -10.69
CA THR A 6 -7.47 -11.37 -9.46
C THR A 6 -6.22 -10.64 -8.95
N ALA A 7 -5.06 -11.31 -8.97
CA ALA A 7 -3.80 -10.72 -8.53
C ALA A 7 -3.45 -9.47 -9.35
N ARG A 8 -3.53 -9.55 -10.68
CA ARG A 8 -3.29 -8.43 -11.60
C ARG A 8 -4.27 -7.27 -11.41
N MET A 9 -5.54 -7.57 -11.14
CA MET A 9 -6.55 -6.55 -10.84
C MET A 9 -6.21 -5.84 -9.51
N LEU A 10 -5.88 -6.60 -8.47
CA LEU A 10 -5.63 -6.05 -7.14
C LEU A 10 -4.35 -5.19 -7.07
N THR A 11 -3.28 -5.58 -7.76
CA THR A 11 -2.04 -4.78 -7.79
C THR A 11 -2.26 -3.45 -8.51
N ARG A 12 -2.98 -3.46 -9.63
CA ARG A 12 -3.34 -2.24 -10.36
C ARG A 12 -4.31 -1.35 -9.60
N TYR A 13 -5.30 -1.96 -8.94
CA TYR A 13 -6.19 -1.24 -8.03
C TYR A 13 -5.41 -0.55 -6.91
N ASN A 14 -4.46 -1.25 -6.27
CA ASN A 14 -3.67 -0.67 -5.18
C ASN A 14 -2.83 0.52 -5.66
N ALA A 15 -2.15 0.38 -6.80
CA ALA A 15 -1.37 1.46 -7.41
C ALA A 15 -2.24 2.68 -7.77
N TRP A 16 -3.42 2.45 -8.37
CA TRP A 16 -4.39 3.50 -8.69
C TRP A 16 -4.89 4.23 -7.44
N ALA A 17 -5.27 3.49 -6.41
CA ALA A 17 -5.78 4.06 -5.17
C ALA A 17 -4.70 4.82 -4.40
N ASN A 18 -3.45 4.32 -4.38
CA ASN A 18 -2.31 5.03 -3.81
C ASN A 18 -2.08 6.36 -4.54
N LYS A 19 -2.11 6.35 -5.89
CA LYS A 19 -1.97 7.59 -6.67
C LYS A 19 -2.99 8.64 -6.26
N LEU A 20 -4.26 8.29 -6.17
CA LEU A 20 -5.33 9.23 -5.81
C LEU A 20 -5.12 9.83 -4.41
N ILE A 21 -4.74 9.01 -3.43
CA ILE A 21 -4.48 9.49 -2.06
C ILE A 21 -3.24 10.39 -2.01
N PHE A 22 -2.13 10.01 -2.66
CA PHE A 22 -0.93 10.84 -2.68
C PHE A 22 -1.15 12.17 -3.39
N ASP A 23 -1.86 12.17 -4.51
CA ASP A 23 -2.24 13.39 -5.24
C ASP A 23 -3.09 14.32 -4.34
N ALA A 24 -4.10 13.76 -3.66
CA ALA A 24 -4.98 14.54 -2.79
C ALA A 24 -4.22 15.11 -1.56
N VAL A 25 -3.35 14.32 -0.94
CA VAL A 25 -2.51 14.79 0.19
C VAL A 25 -1.51 15.84 -0.29
N GLY A 26 -0.95 15.68 -1.48
CA GLY A 26 -0.02 16.65 -2.08
C GLY A 26 -0.66 17.98 -2.47
N ALA A 27 -1.97 17.99 -2.72
CA ALA A 27 -2.74 19.18 -3.05
C ALA A 27 -3.21 19.98 -1.81
N LEU A 28 -2.98 19.47 -0.60
CA LEU A 28 -3.36 20.17 0.62
C LEU A 28 -2.53 21.45 0.83
N PRO A 29 -3.06 22.46 1.55
CA PRO A 29 -2.29 23.62 1.96
C PRO A 29 -1.00 23.22 2.70
N ALA A 30 0.02 24.06 2.59
CA ALA A 30 1.32 23.82 3.21
C ALA A 30 1.20 23.49 4.71
N GLY A 31 1.86 22.40 5.12
CA GLY A 31 1.86 21.91 6.51
C GLY A 31 0.68 21.00 6.88
N GLU A 32 -0.43 21.01 6.14
CA GLU A 32 -1.62 20.22 6.53
C GLU A 32 -1.37 18.70 6.45
N ALA A 33 -0.59 18.24 5.49
CA ALA A 33 -0.27 16.82 5.34
C ALA A 33 0.55 16.25 6.52
N THR A 34 1.38 17.09 7.15
CA THR A 34 2.29 16.72 8.25
C THR A 34 1.82 17.20 9.63
N LYS A 35 0.74 17.98 9.67
CA LYS A 35 0.16 18.46 10.92
C LYS A 35 -0.28 17.30 11.80
N GLU A 36 0.13 17.33 13.08
CA GLU A 36 -0.28 16.32 14.05
C GLU A 36 -1.79 16.33 14.30
N ARG A 37 -2.37 15.15 14.29
CA ARG A 37 -3.79 14.90 14.56
C ARG A 37 -3.95 13.66 15.45
N GLN A 38 -5.09 13.54 16.10
CA GLN A 38 -5.44 12.32 16.83
C GLN A 38 -5.72 11.18 15.84
N SER A 39 -4.67 10.43 15.51
CA SER A 39 -4.71 9.24 14.70
C SER A 39 -3.56 8.30 15.08
N LEU A 40 -3.62 7.06 14.62
CA LEU A 40 -2.62 6.04 14.97
C LEU A 40 -1.18 6.47 14.65
N PHE A 41 -0.96 7.15 13.52
CA PHE A 41 0.36 7.61 13.06
C PHE A 41 0.51 9.13 13.09
N ARG A 42 -0.37 9.84 13.80
CA ARG A 42 -0.31 11.26 14.10
C ARG A 42 -0.52 12.20 12.89
N ASN A 43 -0.11 11.84 11.68
CA ASN A 43 -0.34 12.65 10.46
C ASN A 43 -0.48 11.79 9.21
N MET A 44 -0.90 12.41 8.10
CA MET A 44 -1.18 11.72 6.83
C MET A 44 0.09 11.12 6.22
N VAL A 45 1.19 11.88 6.19
CA VAL A 45 2.45 11.43 5.56
C VAL A 45 3.04 10.25 6.34
N HIS A 46 2.98 10.28 7.67
CA HIS A 46 3.48 9.18 8.49
C HIS A 46 2.63 7.91 8.34
N THR A 47 1.32 8.05 8.13
CA THR A 47 0.43 6.93 7.79
C THR A 47 0.79 6.32 6.44
N LEU A 48 1.04 7.16 5.42
CA LEU A 48 1.48 6.69 4.09
C LEU A 48 2.86 6.04 4.14
N ASN A 49 3.78 6.57 4.96
CA ASN A 49 5.09 5.98 5.18
C ASN A 49 4.99 4.59 5.84
N HIS A 50 4.06 4.40 6.77
CA HIS A 50 3.79 3.08 7.33
C HIS A 50 3.39 2.08 6.25
N ASN A 51 2.47 2.44 5.35
CA ASN A 51 2.08 1.58 4.22
C ASN A 51 3.30 1.21 3.37
N TYR A 52 4.10 2.18 2.99
CA TYR A 52 5.31 1.97 2.20
C TYR A 52 6.29 1.00 2.87
N VAL A 53 6.55 1.16 4.18
CA VAL A 53 7.43 0.26 4.94
C VAL A 53 6.89 -1.17 4.97
N ILE A 54 5.58 -1.33 5.18
CA ILE A 54 4.94 -2.65 5.17
C ILE A 54 5.00 -3.28 3.78
N ASP A 55 4.78 -2.52 2.72
CA ASP A 55 4.92 -3.01 1.34
C ASP A 55 6.35 -3.52 1.06
N LEU A 56 7.37 -2.82 1.54
CA LEU A 56 8.79 -3.25 1.43
C LEU A 56 9.08 -4.53 2.23
N ILE A 57 8.51 -4.66 3.42
CA ILE A 57 8.67 -5.86 4.27
C ILE A 57 8.10 -7.08 3.53
N TRP A 58 6.88 -6.97 3.00
CA TRP A 58 6.26 -8.08 2.29
C TRP A 58 6.90 -8.36 0.93
N GLN A 59 7.38 -7.33 0.22
CA GLN A 59 8.22 -7.53 -0.95
C GLN A 59 9.45 -8.38 -0.63
N ALA A 60 10.13 -8.08 0.48
CA ALA A 60 11.31 -8.83 0.89
C ALA A 60 10.97 -10.30 1.17
N HIS A 61 9.87 -10.58 1.88
CA HIS A 61 9.41 -11.96 2.11
C HIS A 61 9.08 -12.69 0.80
N LEU A 62 8.37 -12.05 -0.14
CA LEU A 62 8.08 -12.61 -1.46
C LEU A 62 9.35 -12.90 -2.28
N GLN A 63 10.43 -12.17 -2.05
CA GLN A 63 11.72 -12.36 -2.69
C GLN A 63 12.66 -13.32 -1.92
N GLY A 64 12.22 -13.86 -0.78
CA GLY A 64 13.04 -14.77 0.07
C GLY A 64 14.26 -14.09 0.70
N ARG A 65 14.20 -12.77 0.94
CA ARG A 65 15.29 -12.00 1.55
C ARG A 65 14.87 -11.35 2.87
N GLU A 66 15.84 -11.01 3.69
CA GLU A 66 15.60 -10.22 4.90
C GLU A 66 15.21 -8.78 4.54
N HIS A 67 14.29 -8.21 5.31
CA HIS A 67 13.80 -6.83 5.08
C HIS A 67 14.63 -5.76 5.83
N GLY A 68 15.36 -6.12 6.89
CA GLY A 68 16.21 -5.19 7.67
C GLY A 68 15.45 -4.19 8.56
N PHE A 69 14.12 -4.18 8.54
CA PHE A 69 13.33 -3.27 9.38
C PHE A 69 13.15 -3.83 10.79
N THR A 70 13.35 -2.96 11.79
CA THR A 70 13.10 -3.26 13.21
C THR A 70 11.78 -2.69 13.73
N ALA A 71 11.15 -1.80 12.95
CA ALA A 71 9.85 -1.19 13.24
C ALA A 71 8.97 -1.14 11.96
N ARG A 72 7.67 -1.00 12.17
CA ARG A 72 6.67 -0.94 11.08
C ARG A 72 6.52 0.46 10.46
N ASN A 73 7.37 1.37 10.84
CA ASN A 73 7.47 2.73 10.34
C ASN A 73 8.90 3.25 10.59
N THR A 74 9.29 4.30 9.93
CA THR A 74 10.53 5.01 10.23
C THR A 74 10.28 6.04 11.36
N PRO A 75 11.30 6.39 12.17
CA PRO A 75 11.14 7.41 13.21
C PRO A 75 10.63 8.75 12.64
N ASP A 76 11.27 9.18 11.56
CA ASP A 76 10.86 10.35 10.78
C ASP A 76 10.41 9.90 9.38
N HIS A 77 9.30 10.45 8.90
CA HIS A 77 8.85 10.18 7.53
C HIS A 77 9.66 11.01 6.53
N PRO A 78 9.93 10.51 5.33
CA PRO A 78 10.53 11.29 4.26
C PRO A 78 9.58 12.41 3.80
N PRO A 79 10.08 13.43 3.08
CA PRO A 79 9.21 14.39 2.40
C PRO A 79 8.21 13.68 1.47
N LEU A 80 6.97 14.17 1.42
CA LEU A 80 5.90 13.55 0.65
C LEU A 80 6.27 13.27 -0.83
N PRO A 81 6.95 14.17 -1.57
CA PRO A 81 7.34 13.89 -2.95
C PRO A 81 8.34 12.73 -3.09
N GLU A 82 9.22 12.55 -2.10
CA GLU A 82 10.17 11.43 -2.08
C GLU A 82 9.48 10.14 -1.74
N LEU A 83 8.61 10.16 -0.74
CA LEU A 83 7.78 9.02 -0.37
C LEU A 83 6.90 8.57 -1.55
N TRP A 84 6.30 9.53 -2.28
CA TRP A 84 5.49 9.20 -3.45
C TRP A 84 6.30 8.52 -4.56
N ARG A 85 7.49 9.03 -4.87
CA ARG A 85 8.37 8.36 -5.85
C ARG A 85 8.73 6.94 -5.44
N ALA A 86 9.01 6.74 -4.16
CA ALA A 86 9.32 5.42 -3.61
C ALA A 86 8.11 4.48 -3.63
N GLN A 87 6.91 4.99 -3.28
CA GLN A 87 5.66 4.24 -3.35
C GLN A 87 5.33 3.84 -4.80
N GLN A 88 5.49 4.73 -5.75
CA GLN A 88 5.30 4.39 -7.18
C GLN A 88 6.21 3.24 -7.63
N ALA A 89 7.46 3.24 -7.20
CA ALA A 89 8.40 2.17 -7.56
C ALA A 89 7.97 0.81 -6.99
N ILE A 90 7.52 0.75 -5.73
CA ILE A 90 7.06 -0.50 -5.13
C ILE A 90 5.72 -0.95 -5.71
N ASP A 91 4.80 -0.03 -6.01
CA ASP A 91 3.53 -0.34 -6.69
C ASP A 91 3.78 -0.96 -8.06
N GLN A 92 4.70 -0.40 -8.86
CA GLN A 92 5.09 -0.96 -10.15
C GLN A 92 5.76 -2.32 -10.03
N TRP A 93 6.56 -2.52 -8.97
CA TRP A 93 7.13 -3.83 -8.69
C TRP A 93 6.03 -4.89 -8.45
N TYR A 94 5.01 -4.59 -7.63
CA TYR A 94 3.88 -5.51 -7.38
C TYR A 94 3.08 -5.79 -8.66
N VAL A 95 2.88 -4.80 -9.51
CA VAL A 95 2.22 -4.97 -10.81
C VAL A 95 3.02 -5.93 -11.69
N ALA A 96 4.32 -5.66 -11.89
CA ALA A 96 5.19 -6.50 -12.70
C ALA A 96 5.32 -7.93 -12.14
N TRP A 97 5.42 -8.05 -10.81
CA TRP A 97 5.45 -9.32 -10.11
C TRP A 97 4.18 -10.15 -10.37
N SER A 98 3.00 -9.54 -10.24
CA SER A 98 1.72 -10.23 -10.49
C SER A 98 1.52 -10.61 -11.95
N ASP A 99 2.07 -9.84 -12.88
CA ASP A 99 2.01 -10.13 -14.33
C ASP A 99 2.84 -11.35 -14.71
N ALA A 100 3.95 -11.58 -14.00
CA ALA A 100 4.86 -12.70 -14.25
C ALA A 100 4.43 -14.03 -13.63
N LEU A 101 3.44 -14.03 -12.72
CA LEU A 101 3.04 -15.24 -12.00
C LEU A 101 2.05 -16.10 -12.80
N SER A 102 2.08 -17.41 -12.51
CA SER A 102 1.03 -18.38 -12.81
C SER A 102 0.11 -18.59 -11.60
N ASP A 103 -1.05 -19.21 -11.82
CA ASP A 103 -1.95 -19.58 -10.72
C ASP A 103 -1.26 -20.54 -9.74
N ALA A 104 -0.48 -21.49 -10.24
CA ALA A 104 0.30 -22.40 -9.39
C ALA A 104 1.34 -21.68 -8.53
N ALA A 105 2.00 -20.67 -9.10
CA ALA A 105 2.96 -19.86 -8.35
C ALA A 105 2.31 -19.01 -7.23
N LEU A 106 1.04 -18.63 -7.40
CA LEU A 106 0.28 -17.94 -6.35
C LEU A 106 -0.01 -18.82 -5.13
N ASP A 107 -0.01 -20.14 -5.30
CA ASP A 107 -0.23 -21.11 -4.24
C ASP A 107 1.06 -21.55 -3.54
N GLU A 108 2.24 -21.11 -4.03
CA GLU A 108 3.51 -21.40 -3.36
C GLU A 108 3.58 -20.72 -1.99
N GLU A 109 3.99 -21.52 -0.99
CA GLU A 109 4.14 -21.05 0.39
C GLU A 109 5.40 -20.22 0.56
N VAL A 110 5.27 -19.15 1.34
CA VAL A 110 6.34 -18.25 1.75
C VAL A 110 6.38 -18.24 3.27
N SER A 111 7.50 -18.66 3.83
CA SER A 111 7.78 -18.48 5.25
C SER A 111 8.21 -17.04 5.53
N PHE A 112 7.71 -16.46 6.60
CA PHE A 112 8.05 -15.10 7.00
C PHE A 112 8.26 -14.98 8.50
N THR A 113 8.92 -13.91 8.91
CA THR A 113 9.05 -13.53 10.31
C THR A 113 8.53 -12.09 10.48
N LEU A 114 7.53 -11.91 11.33
CA LEU A 114 7.02 -10.59 11.67
C LEU A 114 8.03 -9.80 12.52
N ILE A 115 7.96 -8.49 12.47
CA ILE A 115 8.64 -7.64 13.44
C ILE A 115 8.16 -8.04 14.84
N GLY A 116 9.11 -8.40 15.72
CA GLY A 116 8.81 -9.01 17.03
C GLY A 116 9.07 -10.53 17.10
N GLY A 117 9.48 -11.15 15.96
CA GLY A 117 10.02 -12.52 15.94
C GLY A 117 9.01 -13.64 15.71
N ASN A 118 7.71 -13.34 15.64
CA ASN A 118 6.70 -14.36 15.35
C ASN A 118 6.81 -14.85 13.91
N ARG A 119 6.87 -16.17 13.73
CA ARG A 119 6.97 -16.82 12.41
C ARG A 119 5.59 -17.22 11.90
N GLY A 120 5.44 -17.21 10.59
CA GLY A 120 4.24 -17.67 9.91
C GLY A 120 4.56 -18.19 8.51
N VAL A 121 3.55 -18.79 7.88
CA VAL A 121 3.57 -19.22 6.49
C VAL A 121 2.28 -18.73 5.85
N MET A 122 2.39 -18.19 4.66
CA MET A 122 1.28 -17.78 3.80
C MET A 122 1.63 -18.12 2.36
N THR A 123 0.62 -18.37 1.55
CA THR A 123 0.83 -18.43 0.11
C THR A 123 1.14 -17.03 -0.47
N ARG A 124 1.78 -16.96 -1.63
CA ARG A 124 2.01 -15.68 -2.33
C ARG A 124 0.72 -14.91 -2.57
N GLY A 125 -0.37 -15.62 -2.90
CA GLY A 125 -1.69 -15.02 -3.08
C GLY A 125 -2.26 -14.41 -1.79
N GLU A 126 -2.10 -15.09 -0.65
CA GLU A 126 -2.53 -14.59 0.66
C GLU A 126 -1.71 -13.38 1.09
N ILE A 127 -0.40 -13.37 0.82
CA ILE A 127 0.44 -12.19 1.06
C ILE A 127 -0.04 -11.00 0.24
N LEU A 128 -0.36 -11.19 -1.05
CA LEU A 128 -0.90 -10.12 -1.86
C LEU A 128 -2.23 -9.59 -1.33
N LEU A 129 -3.14 -10.47 -0.92
CA LEU A 129 -4.40 -10.07 -0.29
C LEU A 129 -4.14 -9.25 0.97
N HIS A 130 -3.18 -9.69 1.80
CA HIS A 130 -2.79 -8.94 2.99
C HIS A 130 -2.26 -7.55 2.65
N VAL A 131 -1.33 -7.42 1.69
CA VAL A 131 -0.76 -6.14 1.27
C VAL A 131 -1.86 -5.17 0.83
N VAL A 132 -2.75 -5.60 -0.06
CA VAL A 132 -3.83 -4.74 -0.58
C VAL A 132 -4.84 -4.37 0.51
N ASN A 133 -5.21 -5.33 1.36
CA ASN A 133 -6.14 -5.09 2.47
C ASN A 133 -5.54 -4.14 3.51
N HIS A 134 -4.26 -4.35 3.89
CA HIS A 134 -3.54 -3.51 4.83
C HIS A 134 -3.42 -2.06 4.32
N THR A 135 -3.00 -1.90 3.07
CA THR A 135 -2.89 -0.57 2.45
C THR A 135 -4.24 0.13 2.36
N SER A 136 -5.31 -0.60 2.01
CA SER A 136 -6.69 -0.06 1.98
C SER A 136 -7.15 0.38 3.37
N TYR A 137 -6.88 -0.40 4.41
CA TYR A 137 -7.22 -0.07 5.79
C TYR A 137 -6.57 1.25 6.24
N HIS A 138 -5.28 1.44 5.99
CA HIS A 138 -4.58 2.65 6.37
C HIS A 138 -4.84 3.84 5.44
N ARG A 139 -5.18 3.62 4.16
CA ARG A 139 -5.74 4.68 3.30
C ARG A 139 -7.04 5.23 3.88
N GLY A 140 -7.88 4.37 4.48
CA GLY A 140 -9.06 4.80 5.22
C GLY A 140 -8.73 5.77 6.36
N PHE A 141 -7.64 5.55 7.11
CA PHE A 141 -7.20 6.51 8.13
C PHE A 141 -6.80 7.86 7.54
N VAL A 142 -6.08 7.85 6.41
CA VAL A 142 -5.74 9.09 5.71
C VAL A 142 -7.00 9.80 5.23
N ALA A 143 -7.95 9.06 4.64
CA ALA A 143 -9.24 9.61 4.18
C ALA A 143 -10.06 10.22 5.33
N ASP A 144 -10.09 9.59 6.50
CA ASP A 144 -10.76 10.12 7.69
C ASP A 144 -10.14 11.46 8.15
N LEU A 145 -8.82 11.60 8.05
CA LEU A 145 -8.14 12.86 8.40
C LEU A 145 -8.53 14.03 7.48
N PHE A 146 -9.06 13.77 6.28
CA PHE A 146 -9.58 14.82 5.39
C PHE A 146 -10.80 15.54 5.97
N PHE A 147 -11.56 14.94 6.90
CA PHE A 147 -12.63 15.66 7.61
C PHE A 147 -12.12 16.80 8.50
N GLN A 148 -10.82 16.85 8.76
CA GLN A 148 -10.19 17.88 9.59
C GLN A 148 -9.48 18.97 8.76
N VAL A 149 -9.63 18.95 7.44
CA VAL A 149 -9.02 19.91 6.51
C VAL A 149 -10.07 20.42 5.51
N PRO A 150 -9.89 21.60 4.88
CA PRO A 150 -10.85 22.16 3.91
C PRO A 150 -10.72 21.48 2.53
N ALA A 151 -10.68 20.15 2.50
CA ALA A 151 -10.56 19.35 1.28
C ALA A 151 -11.35 18.05 1.43
N ARG A 152 -11.62 17.39 0.32
CA ARG A 152 -12.32 16.10 0.30
C ARG A 152 -11.33 14.98 -0.03
N ALA A 153 -11.45 13.87 0.69
CA ALA A 153 -10.76 12.65 0.34
C ALA A 153 -11.23 12.14 -1.03
N PRO A 154 -10.33 11.60 -1.85
CA PRO A 154 -10.73 10.92 -3.08
C PRO A 154 -11.46 9.62 -2.76
N THR A 155 -12.39 9.21 -3.63
CA THR A 155 -13.02 7.90 -3.57
C THR A 155 -12.07 6.85 -4.14
N THR A 156 -11.66 5.90 -3.33
CA THR A 156 -10.72 4.83 -3.72
C THR A 156 -11.38 3.44 -3.75
N ASP A 157 -12.70 3.39 -3.91
CA ASP A 157 -13.46 2.15 -3.91
C ASP A 157 -13.19 1.32 -5.17
N LEU A 158 -13.13 -0.01 -5.01
CA LEU A 158 -12.90 -0.95 -6.09
C LEU A 158 -13.90 -0.80 -7.27
N PRO A 159 -15.22 -0.59 -7.07
CA PRO A 159 -16.14 -0.36 -8.19
C PRO A 159 -15.83 0.91 -8.98
N VAL A 160 -15.28 1.95 -8.36
CA VAL A 160 -14.85 3.16 -9.08
C VAL A 160 -13.67 2.85 -9.99
N PHE A 161 -12.63 2.18 -9.47
CA PHE A 161 -11.52 1.68 -10.27
C PHE A 161 -11.98 0.82 -11.45
N MET A 162 -12.86 -0.16 -11.20
CA MET A 162 -13.37 -1.05 -12.23
C MET A 162 -14.15 -0.32 -13.34
N ARG A 163 -14.90 0.72 -12.98
CA ARG A 163 -15.61 1.56 -13.96
C ARG A 163 -14.63 2.35 -14.83
N GLU A 164 -13.66 3.01 -14.21
CA GLU A 164 -12.69 3.85 -14.92
C GLU A 164 -11.82 3.04 -15.90
N THR A 165 -11.36 1.88 -15.46
CA THR A 165 -10.50 1.02 -16.29
C THR A 165 -11.24 0.35 -17.46
N ARG A 166 -12.55 0.08 -17.32
CA ARG A 166 -13.38 -0.46 -18.41
C ARG A 166 -13.80 0.59 -19.42
N SER A 167 -13.90 1.85 -19.02
CA SER A 167 -14.26 2.96 -19.91
C SER A 167 -13.09 3.43 -20.79
N SER A 168 -11.87 2.96 -20.49
CA SER A 168 -10.64 3.30 -21.23
C SER A 168 -10.22 2.25 -22.26
N THR A 169 -11.03 1.19 -22.41
CA THR A 169 -10.86 0.11 -23.42
C THR A 169 -11.92 0.24 -24.49
#